data_a3aef06b16bc870c91d9dfd3c064f470
#
_entry.id   a3aef06b16bc870c91d9dfd3c064f470
#
_cell.length_a   1.000
_cell.length_b   1.000
_cell.length_c   1.000
_cell.angle_alpha   90.00
_cell.angle_beta   90.00
_cell.angle_gamma   90.00
#
_symmetry.space_group_name_H-M   'P 1'
#
loop_
_entity.id
_entity.type
_entity.pdbx_description
1 polymer ?
#
loop_
_entity_poly.entity_id
_entity_poly.type
_entity_poly.pdbx_seq_one_letter_code
_entity_poly.pdbx_strand_id
1 'polypeptide(L)'
;MQTVSDIRKRLSGASAEEYAVLERSLCADTRKGVQNALAVAKRRLAAEQAERERVSQLYSYQEQITNGALTVGLDEVGRGPLAGPLTVGAVVLRKDAPPLEALTVSKEVPEAHRLALAETIKERALAWAIVDIEPSEIDECGMTACLRKAFRQAVAEIEAQGIEPEVILLDGNPLHLDP
;
A
#
# COMPACT_ATOMS: atom_id res chain seq x y z
N MET A 1 23.37 34.45 -13.74
CA MET A 1 22.70 33.41 -14.54
C MET A 1 22.79 32.10 -13.75
N GLN A 2 21.66 31.42 -13.49
CA GLN A 2 21.68 30.15 -12.72
C GLN A 2 22.40 29.08 -13.54
N THR A 3 23.19 28.23 -12.88
CA THR A 3 23.83 27.09 -13.53
C THR A 3 22.83 25.99 -13.86
N VAL A 4 23.14 25.14 -14.82
CA VAL A 4 22.30 23.97 -15.15
C VAL A 4 22.16 23.03 -13.91
N SER A 5 23.20 22.92 -13.09
CA SER A 5 23.21 22.12 -11.84
C SER A 5 22.22 22.67 -10.83
N ASP A 6 22.18 23.97 -10.60
CA ASP A 6 21.26 24.63 -9.67
C ASP A 6 19.80 24.44 -10.11
N ILE A 7 19.53 24.60 -11.40
CA ILE A 7 18.22 24.42 -11.99
C ILE A 7 17.78 22.95 -11.82
N ARG A 8 18.66 21.98 -12.09
CA ARG A 8 18.37 20.55 -11.91
C ARG A 8 18.03 20.24 -10.46
N LYS A 9 18.81 20.74 -9.50
CA LYS A 9 18.57 20.55 -8.08
C LYS A 9 17.22 21.13 -7.64
N ARG A 10 16.85 22.30 -8.12
CA ARG A 10 15.54 22.90 -7.84
C ARG A 10 14.39 22.08 -8.43
N LEU A 11 14.50 21.64 -9.68
CA LEU A 11 13.47 20.86 -10.36
C LEU A 11 13.30 19.45 -9.78
N SER A 12 14.37 18.84 -9.24
CA SER A 12 14.27 17.49 -8.65
C SER A 12 13.42 17.43 -7.40
N GLY A 13 13.31 18.51 -6.63
CA GLY A 13 12.47 18.57 -5.41
C GLY A 13 11.22 19.45 -5.56
N ALA A 14 10.97 20.01 -6.75
CA ALA A 14 9.85 20.92 -6.95
C ALA A 14 8.50 20.25 -6.83
N SER A 15 7.55 20.91 -6.15
CA SER A 15 6.12 20.56 -6.18
C SER A 15 5.53 20.85 -7.57
N ALA A 16 4.29 20.42 -7.82
CA ALA A 16 3.60 20.70 -9.08
C ALA A 16 3.43 22.22 -9.32
N GLU A 17 3.14 22.98 -8.27
CA GLU A 17 2.99 24.42 -8.33
C GLU A 17 4.33 25.10 -8.61
N GLU A 18 5.38 24.72 -7.91
CA GLU A 18 6.74 25.22 -8.12
C GLU A 18 7.26 24.88 -9.52
N TYR A 19 6.97 23.65 -10.00
CA TYR A 19 7.31 23.24 -11.36
C TYR A 19 6.64 24.16 -12.40
N ALA A 20 5.35 24.44 -12.25
CA ALA A 20 4.62 25.31 -13.18
C ALA A 20 5.20 26.73 -13.25
N VAL A 21 5.70 27.25 -12.12
CA VAL A 21 6.41 28.54 -12.08
C VAL A 21 7.76 28.45 -12.78
N LEU A 22 8.53 27.39 -12.48
CA LEU A 22 9.86 27.17 -13.08
C LEU A 22 9.75 26.91 -14.59
N GLU A 23 8.79 26.10 -15.03
CA GLU A 23 8.56 25.82 -16.45
C GLU A 23 8.29 27.10 -17.22
N ARG A 24 7.43 28.00 -16.74
CA ARG A 24 7.16 29.30 -17.35
C ARG A 24 8.39 30.19 -17.43
N SER A 25 9.24 30.18 -16.40
CA SER A 25 10.44 30.99 -16.34
C SER A 25 11.60 30.45 -17.19
N LEU A 26 11.61 29.15 -17.44
CA LEU A 26 12.68 28.43 -18.14
C LEU A 26 12.28 27.96 -19.55
N CYS A 27 11.04 28.23 -20.00
CA CYS A 27 10.55 27.77 -21.31
C CYS A 27 11.40 28.29 -22.50
N ALA A 28 11.97 29.49 -22.37
CA ALA A 28 12.85 30.07 -23.38
C ALA A 28 14.33 29.68 -23.26
N ASP A 29 14.70 28.90 -22.24
CA ASP A 29 16.08 28.46 -22.04
C ASP A 29 16.41 27.28 -22.94
N THR A 30 17.22 27.53 -23.98
CA THR A 30 17.56 26.52 -25.00
C THR A 30 18.64 25.55 -24.58
N ARG A 31 19.24 25.71 -23.40
CA ARG A 31 20.29 24.81 -22.91
C ARG A 31 19.73 23.37 -22.75
N LYS A 32 20.32 22.43 -23.47
CA LYS A 32 19.89 21.02 -23.50
C LYS A 32 19.77 20.40 -22.09
N GLY A 33 20.66 20.79 -21.17
CA GLY A 33 20.64 20.35 -19.79
C GLY A 33 19.41 20.84 -19.00
N VAL A 34 18.93 22.08 -19.29
CA VAL A 34 17.71 22.65 -18.68
C VAL A 34 16.46 21.96 -19.22
N GLN A 35 16.36 21.80 -20.54
CA GLN A 35 15.23 21.13 -21.19
C GLN A 35 15.09 19.67 -20.73
N ASN A 36 16.20 18.96 -20.58
CA ASN A 36 16.19 17.60 -20.04
C ASN A 36 15.74 17.59 -18.57
N ALA A 37 16.19 18.54 -17.75
CA ALA A 37 15.78 18.61 -16.35
C ALA A 37 14.27 18.91 -16.20
N LEU A 38 13.72 19.79 -17.04
CA LEU A 38 12.26 20.04 -17.11
C LEU A 38 11.49 18.77 -17.50
N ALA A 39 11.96 18.06 -18.54
CA ALA A 39 11.30 16.82 -18.98
C ALA A 39 11.31 15.71 -17.89
N VAL A 40 12.42 15.57 -17.16
CA VAL A 40 12.54 14.61 -16.05
C VAL A 40 11.59 15.00 -14.91
N ALA A 41 11.58 16.27 -14.50
CA ALA A 41 10.67 16.73 -13.44
C ALA A 41 9.19 16.57 -13.83
N LYS A 42 8.83 16.85 -15.07
CA LYS A 42 7.48 16.66 -15.60
C LYS A 42 7.04 15.20 -15.53
N ARG A 43 7.92 14.27 -15.93
CA ARG A 43 7.62 12.83 -15.85
C ARG A 43 7.44 12.36 -14.40
N ARG A 44 8.29 12.83 -13.48
CA ARG A 44 8.17 12.52 -12.05
C ARG A 44 6.82 12.97 -11.50
N LEU A 45 6.46 14.24 -11.72
CA LEU A 45 5.19 14.79 -11.24
C LEU A 45 3.97 14.11 -11.85
N ALA A 46 4.04 13.75 -13.13
CA ALA A 46 2.97 12.99 -13.79
C ALA A 46 2.82 11.57 -13.18
N ALA A 47 3.93 10.91 -12.86
CA ALA A 47 3.91 9.61 -12.20
C ALA A 47 3.35 9.69 -10.78
N GLU A 48 3.75 10.71 -10.00
CA GLU A 48 3.23 10.96 -8.66
C GLU A 48 1.72 11.24 -8.68
N GLN A 49 1.25 12.02 -9.65
CA GLN A 49 -0.17 12.30 -9.81
C GLN A 49 -0.96 11.05 -10.19
N ALA A 50 -0.47 10.27 -11.16
CA ALA A 50 -1.10 9.02 -11.56
C ALA A 50 -1.19 8.02 -10.39
N GLU A 51 -0.16 7.96 -9.55
CA GLU A 51 -0.16 7.11 -8.36
C GLU A 51 -1.20 7.57 -7.32
N ARG A 52 -1.30 8.87 -7.05
CA ARG A 52 -2.34 9.42 -6.18
C ARG A 52 -3.75 9.11 -6.67
N GLU A 53 -3.97 9.26 -7.98
CA GLU A 53 -5.25 8.94 -8.60
C GLU A 53 -5.57 7.45 -8.48
N ARG A 54 -4.59 6.57 -8.73
CA ARG A 54 -4.74 5.13 -8.55
C ARG A 54 -5.12 4.77 -7.12
N VAL A 55 -4.39 5.29 -6.13
CA VAL A 55 -4.68 5.04 -4.72
C VAL A 55 -6.06 5.57 -4.34
N SER A 56 -6.42 6.77 -4.78
CA SER A 56 -7.76 7.34 -4.54
C SER A 56 -8.87 6.46 -5.10
N GLN A 57 -8.67 5.88 -6.30
CA GLN A 57 -9.62 4.94 -6.90
C GLN A 57 -9.79 3.66 -6.09
N LEU A 58 -8.69 3.11 -5.52
CA LEU A 58 -8.76 1.93 -4.65
C LEU A 58 -9.61 2.19 -3.39
N TYR A 59 -9.40 3.32 -2.72
CA TYR A 59 -10.19 3.70 -1.55
C TYR A 59 -11.66 3.93 -1.91
N SER A 60 -11.94 4.61 -3.03
CA SER A 60 -13.31 4.81 -3.51
C SER A 60 -13.99 3.48 -3.86
N TYR A 61 -13.26 2.54 -4.47
CA TYR A 61 -13.77 1.21 -4.77
C TYR A 61 -14.08 0.43 -3.48
N GLN A 62 -13.17 0.44 -2.51
CA GLN A 62 -13.42 -0.18 -1.21
C GLN A 62 -14.68 0.40 -0.55
N GLU A 63 -14.82 1.72 -0.52
CA GLU A 63 -15.98 2.38 0.06
C GLU A 63 -17.29 1.97 -0.63
N GLN A 64 -17.28 1.84 -1.96
CA GLN A 64 -18.44 1.38 -2.74
C GLN A 64 -18.83 -0.06 -2.41
N ILE A 65 -17.88 -1.01 -2.39
CA ILE A 65 -18.19 -2.43 -2.16
C ILE A 65 -18.56 -2.72 -0.71
N THR A 66 -18.08 -1.92 0.24
CA THR A 66 -18.35 -2.08 1.68
C THR A 66 -19.47 -1.17 2.17
N ASN A 67 -20.02 -0.33 1.29
CA ASN A 67 -21.01 0.69 1.64
C ASN A 67 -20.55 1.58 2.82
N GLY A 68 -19.24 1.86 2.88
CA GLY A 68 -18.63 2.63 3.97
C GLY A 68 -18.57 1.92 5.31
N ALA A 69 -18.83 0.62 5.39
CA ALA A 69 -18.73 -0.16 6.63
C ALA A 69 -17.29 -0.26 7.16
N LEU A 70 -17.13 -0.47 8.46
CA LEU A 70 -15.82 -0.71 9.05
C LEU A 70 -15.28 -2.04 8.55
N THR A 71 -14.15 -1.99 7.87
CA THR A 71 -13.67 -3.13 7.07
C THR A 71 -12.30 -3.59 7.54
N VAL A 72 -12.14 -4.90 7.73
CA VAL A 72 -10.83 -5.54 7.86
C VAL A 72 -10.41 -6.15 6.53
N GLY A 73 -9.22 -5.82 6.06
CA GLY A 73 -8.57 -6.49 4.93
C GLY A 73 -7.66 -7.60 5.41
N LEU A 74 -7.72 -8.76 4.78
CA LEU A 74 -6.94 -9.95 5.09
C LEU A 74 -6.20 -10.43 3.83
N ASP A 75 -4.93 -10.78 4.01
CA ASP A 75 -4.10 -11.38 2.96
C ASP A 75 -3.13 -12.38 3.56
N GLU A 76 -2.69 -13.37 2.76
CA GLU A 76 -1.76 -14.39 3.19
C GLU A 76 -0.43 -14.37 2.45
N VAL A 77 0.62 -14.82 3.13
CA VAL A 77 1.92 -15.16 2.57
C VAL A 77 2.37 -16.53 3.07
N GLY A 78 3.13 -17.25 2.27
CA GLY A 78 3.61 -18.60 2.63
C GLY A 78 2.79 -19.74 2.04
N ARG A 79 1.78 -19.48 1.22
CA ARG A 79 0.95 -20.52 0.57
C ARG A 79 1.65 -21.24 -0.58
N GLY A 80 2.63 -20.60 -1.24
CA GLY A 80 3.31 -21.15 -2.40
C GLY A 80 4.63 -21.88 -2.15
N PRO A 81 5.45 -21.54 -1.13
CA PRO A 81 6.68 -22.23 -0.80
C PRO A 81 6.45 -23.68 -0.36
N LEU A 82 7.44 -24.54 -0.64
CA LEU A 82 7.43 -25.95 -0.20
C LEU A 82 7.66 -26.11 1.31
N ALA A 83 8.23 -25.10 1.96
CA ALA A 83 8.52 -25.09 3.39
C ALA A 83 8.45 -23.65 3.91
N GLY A 84 8.09 -23.51 5.17
CA GLY A 84 7.93 -22.22 5.86
C GLY A 84 6.55 -22.06 6.47
N PRO A 85 6.36 -21.08 7.36
CA PRO A 85 5.08 -20.80 7.97
C PRO A 85 4.09 -20.21 6.95
N LEU A 86 2.81 -20.40 7.23
CA LEU A 86 1.74 -19.63 6.62
C LEU A 86 1.48 -18.42 7.52
N THR A 87 1.64 -17.23 6.98
CA THR A 87 1.39 -15.98 7.71
C THR A 87 0.16 -15.26 7.13
N VAL A 88 -0.74 -14.83 7.99
CA VAL A 88 -1.89 -13.99 7.63
C VAL A 88 -1.74 -12.62 8.27
N GLY A 89 -1.88 -11.58 7.46
CA GLY A 89 -2.00 -10.19 7.91
C GLY A 89 -3.45 -9.73 7.90
N ALA A 90 -3.85 -9.02 8.96
CA ALA A 90 -5.13 -8.32 9.06
C ALA A 90 -4.92 -6.85 9.35
N VAL A 91 -5.63 -5.98 8.65
CA VAL A 91 -5.53 -4.52 8.85
C VAL A 91 -6.90 -3.87 8.76
N VAL A 92 -7.20 -2.99 9.71
CA VAL A 92 -8.32 -2.06 9.66
C VAL A 92 -7.76 -0.66 9.51
N LEU A 93 -8.02 -0.01 8.39
CA LEU A 93 -7.58 1.36 8.14
C LEU A 93 -8.60 2.37 8.71
N ARG A 94 -8.10 3.54 9.12
CA ARG A 94 -8.95 4.65 9.55
C ARG A 94 -9.63 5.27 8.34
N LYS A 95 -10.92 5.54 8.43
CA LYS A 95 -11.69 6.19 7.35
C LYS A 95 -11.31 7.66 7.13
N ASP A 96 -10.88 8.33 8.18
CA ASP A 96 -10.51 9.75 8.22
C ASP A 96 -9.02 10.00 7.94
N ALA A 97 -8.22 8.93 7.82
CA ALA A 97 -6.81 9.05 7.52
C ALA A 97 -6.58 9.33 6.02
N PRO A 98 -5.58 10.16 5.68
CA PRO A 98 -5.23 10.34 4.28
C PRO A 98 -4.78 9.00 3.68
N PRO A 99 -5.05 8.77 2.38
CA PRO A 99 -4.64 7.56 1.70
C PRO A 99 -3.15 7.27 1.88
N LEU A 100 -2.81 6.00 2.05
CA LEU A 100 -1.41 5.55 2.11
C LEU A 100 -0.84 5.58 0.70
N GLU A 101 0.00 6.58 0.43
CA GLU A 101 0.75 6.66 -0.83
C GLU A 101 1.73 5.47 -0.93
N ALA A 102 2.05 5.05 -2.15
CA ALA A 102 2.89 3.88 -2.46
C ALA A 102 2.31 2.52 -2.03
N LEU A 103 1.02 2.45 -1.68
CA LEU A 103 0.34 1.21 -1.41
C LEU A 103 0.03 0.50 -2.74
N THR A 104 0.82 -0.50 -3.05
CA THR A 104 0.66 -1.34 -4.24
C THR A 104 0.76 -2.81 -3.86
N VAL A 105 0.57 -3.71 -4.81
CA VAL A 105 0.72 -5.14 -4.53
C VAL A 105 2.14 -5.44 -4.03
N SER A 106 2.25 -6.30 -3.03
CA SER A 106 3.50 -6.58 -2.31
C SER A 106 4.69 -6.94 -3.22
N LYS A 107 4.42 -7.57 -4.36
CA LYS A 107 5.42 -7.95 -5.37
C LYS A 107 6.07 -6.76 -6.09
N GLU A 108 5.38 -5.62 -6.14
CA GLU A 108 5.87 -4.39 -6.77
C GLU A 108 6.61 -3.48 -5.79
N VAL A 109 6.46 -3.70 -4.48
CA VAL A 109 7.18 -2.93 -3.45
C VAL A 109 8.62 -3.43 -3.35
N PRO A 110 9.65 -2.60 -3.61
CA PRO A 110 11.05 -2.97 -3.42
C PRO A 110 11.30 -3.44 -1.98
N GLU A 111 12.09 -4.49 -1.80
CA GLU A 111 12.35 -5.09 -0.49
C GLU A 111 12.83 -4.06 0.55
N ALA A 112 13.73 -3.16 0.16
CA ALA A 112 14.23 -2.10 1.03
C ALA A 112 13.13 -1.15 1.57
N HIS A 113 11.99 -1.06 0.88
CA HIS A 113 10.89 -0.19 1.28
C HIS A 113 9.79 -0.92 2.05
N ARG A 114 9.76 -2.27 2.02
CA ARG A 114 8.69 -3.05 2.66
C ARG A 114 8.62 -2.84 4.17
N LEU A 115 9.77 -2.84 4.84
CA LEU A 115 9.84 -2.62 6.29
C LEU A 115 9.33 -1.22 6.68
N ALA A 116 9.78 -0.18 5.98
CA ALA A 116 9.33 1.18 6.24
C ALA A 116 7.83 1.35 5.98
N LEU A 117 7.30 0.72 4.92
CA LEU A 117 5.88 0.74 4.61
C LEU A 117 5.07 -0.03 5.67
N ALA A 118 5.55 -1.19 6.12
CA ALA A 118 4.91 -1.97 7.18
C ALA A 118 4.79 -1.16 8.48
N GLU A 119 5.84 -0.48 8.91
CA GLU A 119 5.78 0.40 10.09
C GLU A 119 4.79 1.56 9.89
N THR A 120 4.78 2.19 8.71
CA THR A 120 3.82 3.24 8.38
C THR A 120 2.37 2.72 8.43
N ILE A 121 2.11 1.50 7.95
CA ILE A 121 0.79 0.86 8.01
C ILE A 121 0.38 0.64 9.47
N LYS A 122 1.26 0.06 10.30
CA LYS A 122 1.00 -0.20 11.72
C LYS A 122 0.69 1.08 12.49
N GLU A 123 1.44 2.16 12.23
CA GLU A 123 1.22 3.46 12.89
C GLU A 123 -0.11 4.11 12.49
N ARG A 124 -0.56 3.93 11.27
CA ARG A 124 -1.76 4.57 10.72
C ARG A 124 -3.01 3.71 10.81
N ALA A 125 -2.88 2.41 10.96
CA ALA A 125 -4.00 1.50 11.11
C ALA A 125 -4.81 1.82 12.38
N LEU A 126 -6.09 1.54 12.34
CA LEU A 126 -6.95 1.53 13.53
C LEU A 126 -6.65 0.31 14.39
N ALA A 127 -6.46 -0.84 13.74
CA ALA A 127 -6.02 -2.10 14.32
C ALA A 127 -5.28 -2.93 13.27
N TRP A 128 -4.39 -3.80 13.71
CA TRP A 128 -3.73 -4.78 12.86
C TRP A 128 -3.36 -6.04 13.65
N ALA A 129 -3.27 -7.16 12.95
CA ALA A 129 -2.84 -8.44 13.51
C ALA A 129 -1.98 -9.21 12.50
N ILE A 130 -1.09 -10.06 13.00
CA ILE A 130 -0.29 -11.00 12.20
C ILE A 130 -0.36 -12.34 12.89
N VAL A 131 -0.80 -13.36 12.14
CA VAL A 131 -0.96 -14.72 12.63
C VAL A 131 -0.08 -15.65 11.81
N ASP A 132 0.75 -16.41 12.50
CA ASP A 132 1.61 -17.43 11.90
C ASP A 132 1.09 -18.83 12.23
N ILE A 133 1.08 -19.70 11.23
CA ILE A 133 0.82 -21.14 11.37
C ILE A 133 2.10 -21.89 11.03
N GLU A 134 2.55 -22.70 11.95
CA GLU A 134 3.79 -23.45 11.80
C GLU A 134 3.67 -24.56 10.74
N PRO A 135 4.77 -24.88 10.04
CA PRO A 135 4.78 -25.94 9.02
C PRO A 135 4.28 -27.28 9.50
N SER A 136 4.58 -27.66 10.75
CA SER A 136 4.11 -28.91 11.35
C SER A 136 2.58 -29.00 11.41
N GLU A 137 1.91 -27.89 11.72
CA GLU A 137 0.45 -27.86 11.73
C GLU A 137 -0.13 -27.92 10.31
N ILE A 138 0.56 -27.31 9.33
CA ILE A 138 0.15 -27.41 7.93
C ILE A 138 0.25 -28.87 7.44
N ASP A 139 1.29 -29.59 7.83
CA ASP A 139 1.46 -31.01 7.49
C ASP A 139 0.39 -31.89 8.12
N GLU A 140 -0.06 -31.60 9.34
CA GLU A 140 -1.09 -32.35 10.05
C GLU A 140 -2.51 -32.05 9.55
N CYS A 141 -2.85 -30.77 9.40
CA CYS A 141 -4.22 -30.31 9.16
C CYS A 141 -4.52 -29.97 7.70
N GLY A 142 -3.48 -29.75 6.91
CA GLY A 142 -3.56 -29.31 5.52
C GLY A 142 -3.78 -27.79 5.39
N MET A 143 -3.29 -27.26 4.28
CA MET A 143 -3.23 -25.81 3.99
C MET A 143 -4.59 -25.11 4.12
N THR A 144 -5.67 -25.71 3.64
CA THR A 144 -7.00 -25.07 3.64
C THR A 144 -7.55 -24.90 5.05
N ALA A 145 -7.36 -25.89 5.93
CA ALA A 145 -7.79 -25.81 7.32
C ALA A 145 -6.97 -24.76 8.08
N CYS A 146 -5.65 -24.77 7.88
CA CYS A 146 -4.74 -23.79 8.46
C CYS A 146 -5.06 -22.36 8.03
N LEU A 147 -5.37 -22.14 6.76
CA LEU A 147 -5.74 -20.83 6.23
C LEU A 147 -7.02 -20.30 6.87
N ARG A 148 -8.06 -21.14 6.96
CA ARG A 148 -9.31 -20.79 7.67
C ARG A 148 -9.06 -20.44 9.14
N LYS A 149 -8.24 -21.24 9.83
CA LYS A 149 -7.86 -20.99 11.22
C LYS A 149 -7.16 -19.65 11.35
N ALA A 150 -6.15 -19.39 10.51
CA ALA A 150 -5.37 -18.16 10.56
C ALA A 150 -6.23 -16.90 10.31
N PHE A 151 -7.14 -16.95 9.33
CA PHE A 151 -8.05 -15.83 9.08
C PHE A 151 -9.00 -15.57 10.25
N ARG A 152 -9.59 -16.62 10.84
CA ARG A 152 -10.45 -16.46 12.03
C ARG A 152 -9.67 -15.89 13.21
N GLN A 153 -8.47 -16.39 13.44
CA GLN A 153 -7.62 -15.91 14.51
C GLN A 153 -7.23 -14.45 14.29
N ALA A 154 -6.87 -14.06 13.06
CA ALA A 154 -6.53 -12.68 12.75
C ALA A 154 -7.70 -11.71 12.99
N VAL A 155 -8.93 -12.10 12.64
CA VAL A 155 -10.13 -11.31 12.94
C VAL A 155 -10.35 -11.23 14.46
N ALA A 156 -10.25 -12.35 15.18
CA ALA A 156 -10.40 -12.36 16.64
C ALA A 156 -9.34 -11.49 17.35
N GLU A 157 -8.12 -11.41 16.83
CA GLU A 157 -7.09 -10.52 17.34
C GLU A 157 -7.40 -9.03 17.09
N ILE A 158 -8.07 -8.70 15.99
CA ILE A 158 -8.60 -7.35 15.73
C ILE A 158 -9.71 -7.02 16.73
N GLU A 159 -10.66 -7.95 16.94
CA GLU A 159 -11.77 -7.78 17.89
C GLU A 159 -11.27 -7.64 19.35
N ALA A 160 -10.23 -8.36 19.73
CA ALA A 160 -9.57 -8.24 21.03
C ALA A 160 -8.95 -6.85 21.28
N GLN A 161 -8.66 -6.08 20.23
CA GLN A 161 -8.23 -4.69 20.33
C GLN A 161 -9.41 -3.70 20.50
N GLY A 162 -10.65 -4.20 20.60
CA GLY A 162 -11.87 -3.39 20.75
C GLY A 162 -12.41 -2.85 19.43
N ILE A 163 -12.00 -3.43 18.30
CA ILE A 163 -12.45 -3.04 16.96
C ILE A 163 -13.31 -4.17 16.40
N GLU A 164 -14.57 -3.86 16.10
CA GLU A 164 -15.55 -4.82 15.54
C GLU A 164 -15.75 -4.53 14.05
N PRO A 165 -15.07 -5.22 13.12
CA PRO A 165 -15.27 -5.03 11.70
C PRO A 165 -16.66 -5.53 11.27
N GLU A 166 -17.33 -4.73 10.45
CA GLU A 166 -18.63 -5.08 9.85
C GLU A 166 -18.48 -5.88 8.56
N VAL A 167 -17.34 -5.70 7.88
CA VAL A 167 -17.03 -6.34 6.59
C VAL A 167 -15.62 -6.92 6.63
N ILE A 168 -15.48 -8.14 6.11
CA ILE A 168 -14.19 -8.82 5.90
C ILE A 168 -13.92 -8.86 4.40
N LEU A 169 -12.80 -8.28 3.97
CA LEU A 169 -12.29 -8.38 2.60
C LEU A 169 -11.12 -9.38 2.57
N LEU A 170 -11.29 -10.41 1.74
CA LEU A 170 -10.27 -11.42 1.47
C LEU A 170 -9.80 -11.28 0.03
N ASP A 171 -8.49 -11.35 -0.20
CA ASP A 171 -7.96 -11.55 -1.55
C ASP A 171 -8.09 -13.03 -1.94
N GLY A 172 -8.62 -13.28 -3.16
CA GLY A 172 -8.75 -14.61 -3.74
C GLY A 172 -10.15 -15.24 -3.67
N ASN A 173 -10.18 -16.58 -3.72
CA ASN A 173 -11.44 -17.33 -3.71
C ASN A 173 -12.11 -17.28 -2.34
N PRO A 174 -13.46 -17.19 -2.29
CA PRO A 174 -14.19 -17.17 -1.04
C PRO A 174 -13.89 -18.45 -0.25
N LEU A 175 -13.25 -18.27 0.89
CA LEU A 175 -13.15 -19.28 1.92
C LEU A 175 -14.44 -19.18 2.73
N HIS A 176 -15.25 -20.26 2.74
CA HIS A 176 -16.38 -20.30 3.63
C HIS A 176 -15.87 -20.28 5.08
N LEU A 177 -15.88 -19.10 5.69
CA LEU A 177 -15.46 -18.86 7.07
C LEU A 177 -16.60 -19.11 8.08
N ASP A 178 -17.68 -19.75 7.61
CA ASP A 178 -18.82 -20.09 8.47
C ASP A 178 -18.37 -20.87 9.71
N PRO A 179 -19.01 -20.61 10.87
CA PRO A 179 -18.62 -21.19 12.16
C PRO A 179 -18.74 -22.71 12.21
#